data_fdb2edd72ef0a348c952a2371aab8130
#
_entry.id   fdb2edd72ef0a348c952a2371aab8130
#
_cell.length_a   1.000
_cell.length_b   1.000
_cell.length_c   1.000
_cell.angle_alpha   90.00
_cell.angle_beta   90.00
_cell.angle_gamma   90.00
#
_symmetry.space_group_name_H-M   'P 1'
#
loop_
_entity.id
_entity.type
_entity.pdbx_description
1 polymer ?
#
loop_
_entity_poly.entity_id
_entity_poly.type
_entity_poly.pdbx_seq_one_letter_code
_entity_poly.pdbx_strand_id
1 'polypeptide(L)'
;MPYQIEVVLGDITKCDCQAIVNAANNKFWMGSGVAGAIKSAGGDVIEEEAVNQGARMPGEAIFTGAGKLPFKMVIHAAVMGQDLKTNDKFIRRSTIASLMIAENNNIESIAFPAFGTGVGGFPMQACAYIMITAARGYETRSENIKRVQFCLFDDYGFKCFSDKLNKKP
;
A
#
# COMPACT_ATOMS: atom_id res chain seq x y z
N MET A 1 0.71 -17.63 -13.40
CA MET A 1 -0.73 -17.32 -13.36
C MET A 1 -0.94 -15.87 -12.99
N PRO A 2 -1.77 -15.13 -13.72
CA PRO A 2 -2.05 -13.77 -13.34
C PRO A 2 -2.84 -13.73 -12.02
N TYR A 3 -2.54 -12.72 -11.19
CA TYR A 3 -3.30 -12.55 -9.97
C TYR A 3 -4.60 -11.79 -10.24
N GLN A 4 -5.54 -11.91 -9.32
CA GLN A 4 -6.80 -11.20 -9.36
C GLN A 4 -6.61 -9.82 -8.69
N ILE A 5 -7.11 -8.77 -9.34
CA ILE A 5 -7.14 -7.41 -8.75
C ILE A 5 -8.58 -7.13 -8.35
N GLU A 6 -8.76 -6.70 -7.09
CA GLU A 6 -10.08 -6.38 -6.57
C GLU A 6 -10.07 -5.05 -5.83
N VAL A 7 -11.23 -4.42 -5.72
CA VAL A 7 -11.43 -3.16 -4.99
C VAL A 7 -12.51 -3.40 -3.95
N VAL A 8 -12.22 -3.05 -2.70
CA VAL A 8 -13.17 -3.21 -1.60
C VAL A 8 -13.28 -1.92 -0.79
N LEU A 9 -14.43 -1.71 -0.17
CA LEU A 9 -14.67 -0.62 0.77
C LEU A 9 -14.56 -1.18 2.18
N GLY A 10 -13.64 -0.65 2.99
CA GLY A 10 -13.47 -1.13 4.34
C GLY A 10 -12.23 -0.60 5.03
N ASP A 11 -11.97 -1.14 6.21
CA ASP A 11 -10.81 -0.82 7.04
C ASP A 11 -9.67 -1.80 6.68
N ILE A 12 -8.56 -1.29 6.20
CA ILE A 12 -7.43 -2.13 5.77
C ILE A 12 -6.87 -2.97 6.93
N THR A 13 -6.99 -2.50 8.18
CA THR A 13 -6.52 -3.26 9.34
C THR A 13 -7.38 -4.49 9.63
N LYS A 14 -8.51 -4.63 8.95
CA LYS A 14 -9.46 -5.74 9.12
C LYS A 14 -9.65 -6.58 7.86
N CYS A 15 -8.84 -6.34 6.83
CA CYS A 15 -8.96 -7.09 5.58
C CYS A 15 -8.49 -8.54 5.75
N ASP A 16 -8.78 -9.36 4.75
CA ASP A 16 -8.46 -10.79 4.78
C ASP A 16 -7.20 -11.16 4.00
N CYS A 17 -6.35 -10.20 3.68
CA CYS A 17 -5.10 -10.45 2.98
C CYS A 17 -4.00 -10.90 3.96
N GLN A 18 -2.94 -11.51 3.41
CA GLN A 18 -1.80 -11.93 4.22
C GLN A 18 -0.89 -10.78 4.63
N ALA A 19 -0.82 -9.75 3.80
CA ALA A 19 -0.02 -8.55 4.07
C ALA A 19 -0.82 -7.30 3.75
N ILE A 20 -0.57 -6.23 4.51
CA ILE A 20 -1.13 -4.92 4.22
C ILE A 20 -0.01 -3.93 3.94
N VAL A 21 -0.32 -2.89 3.18
CA VAL A 21 0.63 -1.84 2.83
C VAL A 21 0.26 -0.57 3.55
N ASN A 22 1.25 0.06 4.16
CA ASN A 22 1.14 1.36 4.79
C ASN A 22 1.64 2.44 3.80
N ALA A 23 0.85 3.50 3.63
CA ALA A 23 1.27 4.69 2.89
C ALA A 23 2.13 5.55 3.83
N ALA A 24 3.44 5.42 3.72
CA ALA A 24 4.39 5.98 4.67
C ALA A 24 5.15 7.19 4.12
N ASN A 25 5.76 7.95 5.02
CA ASN A 25 6.80 8.91 4.66
C ASN A 25 8.16 8.18 4.61
N ASN A 26 9.18 8.88 4.12
CA ASN A 26 10.48 8.25 3.85
C ASN A 26 11.32 7.94 5.09
N LYS A 27 10.89 8.37 6.27
CA LYS A 27 11.53 8.03 7.56
C LYS A 27 10.70 7.05 8.38
N PHE A 28 9.49 6.75 7.92
CA PHE A 28 8.58 5.72 8.47
C PHE A 28 7.98 6.02 9.84
N TRP A 29 7.99 7.29 10.31
CA TRP A 29 7.20 7.63 11.50
C TRP A 29 5.70 7.57 11.15
N MET A 30 4.90 7.14 12.10
CA MET A 30 3.49 6.81 11.86
C MET A 30 2.59 7.74 12.69
N GLY A 31 2.16 8.86 12.08
CA GLY A 31 1.41 9.89 12.78
C GLY A 31 -0.10 9.80 12.63
N SER A 32 -0.60 9.80 11.39
CA SER A 32 -2.03 9.91 11.12
C SER A 32 -2.42 9.08 9.89
N GLY A 33 -3.69 9.13 9.53
CA GLY A 33 -4.21 8.41 8.38
C GLY A 33 -4.08 6.90 8.52
N VAL A 34 -3.73 6.22 7.42
CA VAL A 34 -3.55 4.76 7.41
C VAL A 34 -2.45 4.35 8.37
N ALA A 35 -1.34 5.09 8.41
CA ALA A 35 -0.23 4.81 9.31
C ALA A 35 -0.68 4.84 10.78
N GLY A 36 -1.44 5.87 11.16
CA GLY A 36 -1.98 5.97 12.52
C GLY A 36 -2.93 4.84 12.86
N ALA A 37 -3.78 4.44 11.92
CA ALA A 37 -4.72 3.33 12.11
C ALA A 37 -3.97 2.00 12.32
N ILE A 38 -2.94 1.75 11.52
CA ILE A 38 -2.13 0.53 11.65
C ILE A 38 -1.40 0.51 12.99
N LYS A 39 -0.81 1.65 13.39
CA LYS A 39 -0.12 1.78 14.67
C LYS A 39 -1.07 1.55 15.85
N SER A 40 -2.26 2.16 15.81
CA SER A 40 -3.26 2.00 16.87
C SER A 40 -3.72 0.55 17.01
N ALA A 41 -3.97 -0.13 15.91
CA ALA A 41 -4.45 -1.50 15.91
C ALA A 41 -3.35 -2.52 16.20
N GLY A 42 -2.15 -2.30 15.69
CA GLY A 42 -1.05 -3.26 15.79
C GLY A 42 -0.04 -3.00 16.88
N GLY A 43 0.02 -1.77 17.41
CA GLY A 43 0.94 -1.37 18.46
C GLY A 43 2.15 -0.60 17.95
N ASP A 44 2.84 0.06 18.90
CA ASP A 44 3.99 0.92 18.63
C ASP A 44 5.19 0.16 18.04
N VAL A 45 5.25 -1.14 18.27
CA VAL A 45 6.38 -1.98 17.81
C VAL A 45 6.52 -1.92 16.28
N ILE A 46 5.43 -1.73 15.56
CA ILE A 46 5.48 -1.64 14.10
C ILE A 46 6.28 -0.41 13.67
N GLU A 47 5.99 0.74 14.27
CA GLU A 47 6.72 1.99 13.99
C GLU A 47 8.19 1.88 14.41
N GLU A 48 8.44 1.35 15.60
CA GLU A 48 9.80 1.18 16.10
C GLU A 48 10.65 0.35 15.15
N GLU A 49 10.12 -0.76 14.69
CA GLU A 49 10.81 -1.65 13.77
C GLU A 49 11.06 -0.95 12.41
N ALA A 50 10.07 -0.21 11.91
CA ALA A 50 10.20 0.51 10.64
C ALA A 50 11.25 1.62 10.74
N VAL A 51 11.16 2.46 11.76
CA VAL A 51 12.09 3.59 11.97
C VAL A 51 13.52 3.08 12.14
N ASN A 52 13.71 1.98 12.86
CA ASN A 52 15.04 1.41 13.10
C ASN A 52 15.74 0.90 11.84
N GLN A 53 15.02 0.66 10.75
CA GLN A 53 15.63 0.26 9.49
C GLN A 53 16.29 1.44 8.76
N GLY A 54 16.03 2.67 9.20
CA GLY A 54 16.57 3.88 8.59
C GLY A 54 15.73 4.40 7.44
N ALA A 55 15.99 5.66 7.06
CA ALA A 55 15.24 6.31 6.00
C ALA A 55 15.49 5.66 4.63
N ARG A 56 14.52 5.82 3.74
CA ARG A 56 14.61 5.37 2.35
C ARG A 56 14.29 6.55 1.42
N MET A 57 14.61 6.39 0.14
CA MET A 57 14.19 7.35 -0.88
C MET A 57 12.69 7.17 -1.17
N PRO A 58 11.93 8.27 -1.38
CA PRO A 58 10.56 8.13 -1.85
C PRO A 58 10.49 7.26 -3.12
N GLY A 59 9.55 6.33 -3.13
CA GLY A 59 9.45 5.31 -4.17
C GLY A 59 9.95 3.94 -3.74
N GLU A 60 10.70 3.86 -2.65
CA GLU A 60 11.15 2.59 -2.07
C GLU A 60 10.15 2.07 -1.03
N ALA A 61 10.36 0.84 -0.56
CA ALA A 61 9.52 0.23 0.47
C ALA A 61 10.35 -0.68 1.35
N ILE A 62 9.88 -0.87 2.59
CA ILE A 62 10.44 -1.83 3.56
C ILE A 62 9.30 -2.66 4.13
N PHE A 63 9.60 -3.65 4.95
CA PHE A 63 8.55 -4.36 5.68
C PHE A 63 8.95 -4.63 7.13
N THR A 64 7.93 -4.78 7.96
CA THR A 64 8.06 -5.12 9.38
C THR A 64 7.09 -6.25 9.72
N GLY A 65 7.17 -6.74 10.94
CA GLY A 65 6.10 -7.56 11.49
C GLY A 65 4.82 -6.75 11.65
N ALA A 66 3.74 -7.42 12.00
CA ALA A 66 2.42 -6.80 12.09
C ALA A 66 1.95 -6.54 13.53
N GLY A 67 2.83 -6.71 14.53
CA GLY A 67 2.47 -6.50 15.93
C GLY A 67 1.29 -7.37 16.33
N LYS A 68 0.22 -6.76 16.84
CA LYS A 68 -0.99 -7.47 17.26
C LYS A 68 -1.93 -7.83 16.12
N LEU A 69 -1.66 -7.32 14.91
CA LEU A 69 -2.52 -7.58 13.75
C LEU A 69 -2.29 -9.00 13.20
N PRO A 70 -3.31 -9.62 12.61
CA PRO A 70 -3.19 -11.02 12.15
C PRO A 70 -2.57 -11.16 10.76
N PHE A 71 -1.68 -10.25 10.38
CA PHE A 71 -1.00 -10.28 9.08
C PHE A 71 0.39 -10.88 9.21
N LYS A 72 0.91 -11.42 8.13
CA LYS A 72 2.27 -11.94 8.09
C LYS A 72 3.30 -10.81 8.15
N MET A 73 2.96 -9.65 7.59
CA MET A 73 3.82 -8.47 7.60
C MET A 73 3.02 -7.21 7.28
N VAL A 74 3.61 -6.07 7.63
CA VAL A 74 3.20 -4.76 7.14
C VAL A 74 4.30 -4.26 6.20
N ILE A 75 3.92 -3.91 4.98
CA ILE A 75 4.83 -3.32 4.00
C ILE A 75 4.67 -1.81 4.08
N HIS A 76 5.77 -1.09 4.28
CA HIS A 76 5.75 0.37 4.41
C HIS A 76 6.30 0.96 3.11
N ALA A 77 5.43 1.53 2.31
CA ALA A 77 5.80 2.18 1.06
C ALA A 77 6.14 3.64 1.33
N ALA A 78 7.37 4.05 0.99
CA ALA A 78 7.80 5.44 1.14
C ALA A 78 7.21 6.27 0.01
N VAL A 79 5.94 6.63 0.15
CA VAL A 79 5.16 7.32 -0.87
C VAL A 79 5.53 8.80 -0.95
N MET A 80 6.01 9.38 0.15
CA MET A 80 6.25 10.81 0.28
C MET A 80 7.49 11.10 1.11
N GLY A 81 8.07 12.29 0.91
CA GLY A 81 9.15 12.79 1.74
C GLY A 81 8.65 13.43 3.03
N GLN A 82 9.53 14.17 3.72
CA GLN A 82 9.19 14.83 4.99
C GLN A 82 8.28 16.03 4.78
N ASP A 83 8.19 16.56 3.55
CA ASP A 83 7.22 17.59 3.18
C ASP A 83 5.79 17.03 3.06
N LEU A 84 5.62 15.71 3.17
CA LEU A 84 4.37 14.98 3.05
C LEU A 84 3.70 15.15 1.68
N LYS A 85 4.51 15.44 0.65
CA LYS A 85 4.05 15.56 -0.73
C LYS A 85 4.48 14.35 -1.54
N THR A 86 3.68 14.01 -2.54
CA THR A 86 3.96 12.90 -3.43
C THR A 86 3.78 13.33 -4.89
N ASN A 87 4.07 12.41 -5.79
CA ASN A 87 3.87 12.57 -7.22
C ASN A 87 3.63 11.21 -7.87
N ASP A 88 3.32 11.21 -9.15
CA ASP A 88 3.02 9.99 -9.91
C ASP A 88 4.18 9.00 -9.89
N LYS A 89 5.42 9.46 -9.98
CA LYS A 89 6.61 8.61 -9.97
C LYS A 89 6.76 7.88 -8.63
N PHE A 90 6.59 8.59 -7.52
CA PHE A 90 6.70 8.00 -6.18
C PHE A 90 5.61 6.96 -5.94
N ILE A 91 4.38 7.25 -6.34
CA ILE A 91 3.26 6.33 -6.19
C ILE A 91 3.49 5.08 -7.01
N ARG A 92 3.87 5.21 -8.28
CA ARG A 92 4.11 4.07 -9.16
C ARG A 92 5.25 3.19 -8.64
N ARG A 93 6.37 3.80 -8.30
CA ARG A 93 7.55 3.06 -7.83
C ARG A 93 7.29 2.33 -6.52
N SER A 94 6.63 2.98 -5.57
CA SER A 94 6.36 2.37 -4.26
C SER A 94 5.30 1.28 -4.37
N THR A 95 4.37 1.38 -5.31
CA THR A 95 3.43 0.30 -5.60
C THR A 95 4.18 -0.94 -6.08
N ILE A 96 5.08 -0.77 -7.05
CA ILE A 96 5.89 -1.86 -7.59
C ILE A 96 6.82 -2.42 -6.51
N ALA A 97 7.48 -1.56 -5.74
CA ALA A 97 8.38 -1.99 -4.67
C ALA A 97 7.64 -2.83 -3.62
N SER A 98 6.40 -2.45 -3.30
CA SER A 98 5.57 -3.22 -2.36
C SER A 98 5.21 -4.60 -2.92
N LEU A 99 4.87 -4.67 -4.20
CA LEU A 99 4.59 -5.96 -4.86
C LEU A 99 5.83 -6.86 -4.88
N MET A 100 7.01 -6.28 -5.12
CA MET A 100 8.27 -7.04 -5.10
C MET A 100 8.57 -7.60 -3.72
N ILE A 101 8.33 -6.85 -2.65
CA ILE A 101 8.51 -7.35 -1.29
C ILE A 101 7.56 -8.52 -1.02
N ALA A 102 6.30 -8.38 -1.40
CA ALA A 102 5.32 -9.45 -1.24
C ALA A 102 5.74 -10.70 -2.02
N GLU A 103 6.17 -10.53 -3.25
CA GLU A 103 6.62 -11.63 -4.10
C GLU A 103 7.81 -12.36 -3.47
N ASN A 104 8.81 -11.61 -3.01
CA ASN A 104 10.04 -12.17 -2.44
C ASN A 104 9.83 -12.85 -1.08
N ASN A 105 8.71 -12.59 -0.43
CA ASN A 105 8.38 -13.17 0.88
C ASN A 105 7.23 -14.18 0.79
N ASN A 106 6.92 -14.66 -0.39
CA ASN A 106 5.89 -15.68 -0.64
C ASN A 106 4.51 -15.28 -0.13
N ILE A 107 4.18 -14.00 -0.24
CA ILE A 107 2.85 -13.47 0.11
C ILE A 107 1.91 -13.75 -1.06
N GLU A 108 0.77 -14.34 -0.77
CA GLU A 108 -0.22 -14.68 -1.78
C GLU A 108 -1.30 -13.61 -1.94
N SER A 109 -1.54 -12.80 -0.91
CA SER A 109 -2.54 -11.73 -0.96
C SER A 109 -2.02 -10.46 -0.26
N ILE A 110 -2.19 -9.32 -0.94
CA ILE A 110 -1.68 -8.03 -0.48
C ILE A 110 -2.77 -6.98 -0.64
N ALA A 111 -2.96 -6.14 0.40
CA ALA A 111 -3.93 -5.06 0.38
C ALA A 111 -3.22 -3.71 0.39
N PHE A 112 -3.64 -2.82 -0.51
CA PHE A 112 -3.12 -1.46 -0.65
C PHE A 112 -4.17 -0.43 -0.25
N PRO A 113 -3.79 0.64 0.44
CA PRO A 113 -4.62 1.84 0.51
C PRO A 113 -4.38 2.72 -0.72
N ALA A 114 -5.12 3.82 -0.84
CA ALA A 114 -4.85 4.82 -1.86
C ALA A 114 -3.63 5.66 -1.42
N PHE A 115 -2.56 5.59 -2.17
CA PHE A 115 -1.31 6.28 -1.82
C PHE A 115 -1.41 7.79 -2.04
N GLY A 116 -1.00 8.56 -1.02
CA GLY A 116 -0.80 10.00 -1.14
C GLY A 116 -2.05 10.86 -1.22
N THR A 117 -3.24 10.28 -1.07
CA THR A 117 -4.51 10.99 -1.27
C THR A 117 -5.04 11.66 0.00
N GLY A 118 -4.50 11.30 1.17
CA GLY A 118 -4.86 11.93 2.43
C GLY A 118 -4.08 13.23 2.65
N VAL A 119 -3.11 13.18 3.56
CA VAL A 119 -2.26 14.34 3.89
C VAL A 119 -1.54 14.88 2.65
N GLY A 120 -1.10 14.00 1.75
CA GLY A 120 -0.40 14.40 0.53
C GLY A 120 -1.27 15.13 -0.49
N GLY A 121 -2.59 15.03 -0.40
CA GLY A 121 -3.52 15.74 -1.26
C GLY A 121 -3.50 15.35 -2.73
N PHE A 122 -2.92 14.21 -3.08
CA PHE A 122 -2.85 13.75 -4.47
C PHE A 122 -4.26 13.38 -4.96
N PRO A 123 -4.64 13.72 -6.21
CA PRO A 123 -5.98 13.44 -6.71
C PRO A 123 -6.30 11.94 -6.72
N MET A 124 -7.46 11.57 -6.18
CA MET A 124 -7.86 10.17 -6.05
C MET A 124 -7.97 9.45 -7.40
N GLN A 125 -8.52 10.11 -8.42
CA GLN A 125 -8.64 9.50 -9.75
C GLN A 125 -7.27 9.20 -10.36
N ALA A 126 -6.33 10.13 -10.22
CA ALA A 126 -4.96 9.93 -10.70
C ALA A 126 -4.26 8.81 -9.93
N CYS A 127 -4.46 8.75 -8.62
CA CYS A 127 -3.92 7.68 -7.78
C CYS A 127 -4.43 6.32 -8.23
N ALA A 128 -5.73 6.18 -8.45
CA ALA A 128 -6.35 4.95 -8.92
C ALA A 128 -5.75 4.50 -10.26
N TYR A 129 -5.60 5.44 -11.19
CA TYR A 129 -5.00 5.17 -12.50
C TYR A 129 -3.58 4.63 -12.35
N ILE A 130 -2.76 5.31 -11.56
CA ILE A 130 -1.33 4.96 -11.40
C ILE A 130 -1.17 3.60 -10.73
N MET A 131 -1.88 3.39 -9.62
CA MET A 131 -1.71 2.16 -8.84
C MET A 131 -2.25 0.92 -9.56
N ILE A 132 -3.42 1.02 -10.17
CA ILE A 132 -3.99 -0.11 -10.91
C ILE A 132 -3.15 -0.43 -12.15
N THR A 133 -2.68 0.62 -12.86
CA THR A 133 -1.79 0.42 -14.01
C THR A 133 -0.50 -0.27 -13.60
N ALA A 134 0.10 0.14 -12.47
CA ALA A 134 1.31 -0.49 -11.95
C ALA A 134 1.06 -1.96 -11.59
N ALA A 135 -0.05 -2.25 -10.93
CA ALA A 135 -0.40 -3.62 -10.55
C ALA A 135 -0.64 -4.49 -11.78
N ARG A 136 -1.33 -3.98 -12.79
CA ARG A 136 -1.52 -4.72 -14.05
C ARG A 136 -0.20 -4.99 -14.77
N GLY A 137 0.70 -4.02 -14.76
CA GLY A 137 2.01 -4.18 -15.39
C GLY A 137 2.90 -5.18 -14.69
N TYR A 138 2.82 -5.26 -13.36
CA TYR A 138 3.63 -6.18 -12.57
C TYR A 138 3.14 -7.63 -12.66
N GLU A 139 1.89 -7.85 -13.01
CA GLU A 139 1.23 -9.15 -13.01
C GLU A 139 2.02 -10.22 -13.78
N THR A 140 2.61 -9.85 -14.92
CA THR A 140 3.39 -10.78 -15.75
C THR A 140 4.68 -11.23 -15.09
N ARG A 141 5.13 -10.55 -14.03
CA ARG A 141 6.36 -10.84 -13.31
C ARG A 141 6.12 -11.59 -12.00
N SER A 142 4.86 -11.79 -11.65
CA SER A 142 4.47 -12.40 -10.37
C SER A 142 4.25 -13.90 -10.53
N GLU A 143 4.77 -14.67 -9.57
CA GLU A 143 4.57 -16.10 -9.49
C GLU A 143 3.82 -16.51 -8.22
N ASN A 144 4.00 -15.77 -7.12
CA ASN A 144 3.47 -16.13 -5.81
C ASN A 144 2.18 -15.39 -5.46
N ILE A 145 2.03 -14.15 -5.90
CA ILE A 145 0.87 -13.35 -5.57
C ILE A 145 -0.34 -13.87 -6.36
N LYS A 146 -1.44 -14.09 -5.66
CA LYS A 146 -2.70 -14.56 -6.25
C LYS A 146 -3.78 -13.49 -6.24
N ARG A 147 -3.69 -12.54 -5.30
CA ARG A 147 -4.70 -11.50 -5.12
C ARG A 147 -4.07 -10.18 -4.68
N VAL A 148 -4.38 -9.12 -5.42
CA VAL A 148 -4.05 -7.74 -5.09
C VAL A 148 -5.34 -7.02 -4.81
N GLN A 149 -5.50 -6.51 -3.58
CA GLN A 149 -6.72 -5.83 -3.14
C GLN A 149 -6.41 -4.36 -2.89
N PHE A 150 -7.23 -3.47 -3.46
CA PHE A 150 -7.22 -2.05 -3.10
C PHE A 150 -8.34 -1.83 -2.10
N CYS A 151 -7.98 -1.50 -0.86
CA CYS A 151 -8.93 -1.35 0.24
C CYS A 151 -9.11 0.13 0.54
N LEU A 152 -10.28 0.68 0.22
CA LEU A 152 -10.59 2.10 0.35
C LEU A 152 -11.54 2.29 1.53
N PHE A 153 -11.30 3.35 2.32
CA PHE A 153 -12.11 3.58 3.52
C PHE A 153 -13.30 4.50 3.26
N ASP A 154 -13.42 5.13 2.09
CA ASP A 154 -14.55 5.98 1.76
C ASP A 154 -15.13 5.69 0.37
N ASP A 155 -16.36 6.17 0.15
CA ASP A 155 -17.11 5.92 -1.09
C ASP A 155 -16.45 6.51 -2.31
N TYR A 156 -15.87 7.70 -2.20
CA TYR A 156 -15.24 8.36 -3.33
C TYR A 156 -14.02 7.60 -3.82
N GLY A 157 -13.16 7.18 -2.89
CA GLY A 157 -11.99 6.35 -3.25
C GLY A 157 -12.41 5.04 -3.86
N PHE A 158 -13.39 4.37 -3.26
CA PHE A 158 -13.94 3.11 -3.79
C PHE A 158 -14.44 3.29 -5.23
N LYS A 159 -15.18 4.37 -5.48
CA LYS A 159 -15.70 4.65 -6.82
C LYS A 159 -14.57 4.88 -7.83
N CYS A 160 -13.56 5.68 -7.48
CA CYS A 160 -12.45 5.98 -8.39
C CYS A 160 -11.68 4.71 -8.76
N PHE A 161 -11.37 3.87 -7.78
CA PHE A 161 -10.64 2.63 -8.05
C PHE A 161 -11.51 1.62 -8.79
N SER A 162 -12.79 1.50 -8.45
CA SER A 162 -13.71 0.61 -9.15
C SER A 162 -13.88 1.01 -10.62
N ASP A 163 -14.06 2.31 -10.87
CA ASP A 163 -14.21 2.81 -12.24
C ASP A 163 -12.97 2.51 -13.08
N LYS A 164 -11.77 2.70 -12.50
CA LYS A 164 -10.53 2.39 -13.21
C LYS A 164 -10.38 0.90 -13.46
N LEU A 165 -10.67 0.07 -12.48
CA LEU A 165 -10.54 -1.38 -12.61
C LEU A 165 -11.47 -1.93 -13.68
N ASN A 166 -12.69 -1.38 -13.80
CA ASN A 166 -13.69 -1.84 -14.74
C ASN A 166 -13.40 -1.38 -16.18
N LYS A 167 -12.49 -0.44 -16.38
CA LYS A 167 -12.06 -0.04 -17.72
C LYS A 167 -11.01 -1.02 -18.23
N LYS A 168 -11.10 -1.39 -19.50
CA LYS A 168 -10.08 -2.24 -20.13
C LYS A 168 -8.75 -1.50 -20.17
N PRO A 169 -7.63 -2.23 -19.99
CA PRO A 169 -6.30 -1.64 -20.07
C PRO A 169 -6.02 -0.97 -21.42
#